data_fb603b7eee7304e9341a81a312588b8e
#
_entry.id   fb603b7eee7304e9341a81a312588b8e
#
_cell.length_a   1.000
_cell.length_b   1.000
_cell.length_c   1.000
_cell.angle_alpha   90.00
_cell.angle_beta   90.00
_cell.angle_gamma   90.00
#
_symmetry.space_group_name_H-M   'P 1'
#
loop_
_entity.id
_entity.type
_entity.pdbx_description
1 polymer ?
#
loop_
_entity_poly.entity_id
_entity_poly.type
_entity_poly.pdbx_seq_one_letter_code
_entity_poly.pdbx_strand_id
1 'polypeptide(L)'
;MISFAYLINQRVVEFDPNRSLVALSHQEVLANWQKAPEFNASERAIVHFKQEGCHCNAVSERHINAINKQALSDNFAIEQLTLKGQLQALVPSTPAVAIIDKGQLVYFGPYGEGIACSQTNGFAQTVLSNLQKGYAANLVVSDAKGCYCQT
;
A
#
# COMPACT_ATOMS: atom_id res chain seq x y z
N MET A 1 -19.20 -11.68 -26.01
CA MET A 1 -18.96 -10.45 -25.22
C MET A 1 -19.12 -10.63 -23.70
N ILE A 2 -19.99 -11.49 -23.23
CA ILE A 2 -20.22 -11.72 -21.79
C ILE A 2 -18.99 -12.36 -21.11
N SER A 3 -18.24 -13.17 -21.83
CA SER A 3 -17.10 -13.92 -21.29
C SER A 3 -15.89 -13.04 -20.90
N PHE A 4 -15.64 -11.97 -21.63
CA PHE A 4 -14.48 -11.10 -21.38
C PHE A 4 -14.70 -10.21 -20.15
N ALA A 5 -15.88 -9.63 -20.00
CA ALA A 5 -16.25 -8.85 -18.82
C ALA A 5 -16.26 -9.70 -17.55
N TYR A 6 -16.69 -10.97 -17.67
CA TYR A 6 -16.67 -11.92 -16.56
C TYR A 6 -15.26 -12.26 -16.10
N LEU A 7 -14.35 -12.50 -17.05
CA LEU A 7 -12.94 -12.79 -16.74
C LEU A 7 -12.21 -11.59 -16.12
N ILE A 8 -12.55 -10.38 -16.53
CA ILE A 8 -12.01 -9.15 -15.95
C ILE A 8 -12.48 -9.00 -14.50
N ASN A 9 -13.76 -9.24 -14.26
CA ASN A 9 -14.35 -9.09 -12.93
C ASN A 9 -13.81 -10.11 -11.91
N GLN A 10 -13.37 -11.28 -12.38
CA GLN A 10 -12.77 -12.30 -11.52
C GLN A 10 -11.32 -11.99 -11.08
N ARG A 11 -10.64 -11.08 -11.78
CA ARG A 11 -9.26 -10.69 -11.44
C ARG A 11 -9.17 -9.50 -10.48
N VAL A 12 -10.29 -8.87 -10.23
CA VAL A 12 -10.40 -7.73 -9.32
C VAL A 12 -10.95 -8.21 -7.99
N VAL A 13 -10.18 -8.01 -6.92
CA VAL A 13 -10.55 -8.39 -5.57
C VAL A 13 -10.51 -7.17 -4.65
N GLU A 14 -11.15 -7.30 -3.49
CA GLU A 14 -11.08 -6.26 -2.47
C GLU A 14 -9.71 -6.27 -1.78
N PHE A 15 -9.19 -5.09 -1.47
CA PHE A 15 -7.93 -4.94 -0.76
C PHE A 15 -8.06 -5.43 0.69
N ASP A 16 -9.14 -5.09 1.35
CA ASP A 16 -9.42 -5.47 2.75
C ASP A 16 -10.77 -6.17 2.87
N PRO A 17 -10.88 -7.44 2.42
CA PRO A 17 -12.17 -8.14 2.35
C PRO A 17 -12.81 -8.38 3.72
N ASN A 18 -12.00 -8.50 4.75
CA ASN A 18 -12.47 -8.71 6.12
C ASN A 18 -12.70 -7.40 6.89
N ARG A 19 -12.51 -6.27 6.22
CA ARG A 19 -12.67 -4.92 6.81
C ARG A 19 -11.82 -4.74 8.07
N SER A 20 -10.65 -5.33 8.11
CA SER A 20 -9.76 -5.32 9.28
C SER A 20 -9.20 -3.94 9.61
N LEU A 21 -9.14 -3.04 8.63
CA LEU A 21 -8.62 -1.69 8.79
C LEU A 21 -9.69 -0.65 9.13
N VAL A 22 -10.97 -0.96 8.91
CA VAL A 22 -12.07 0.03 8.99
C VAL A 22 -12.24 0.61 10.37
N ALA A 23 -12.06 -0.20 11.42
CA ALA A 23 -12.23 0.23 12.81
C ALA A 23 -10.95 0.81 13.43
N LEU A 24 -9.84 0.83 12.68
CA LEU A 24 -8.56 1.28 13.20
C LEU A 24 -8.22 2.69 12.72
N SER A 25 -7.69 3.51 13.63
CA SER A 25 -7.07 4.76 13.25
C SER A 25 -5.71 4.49 12.58
N HIS A 26 -5.20 5.48 11.83
CA HIS A 26 -3.86 5.38 11.27
C HIS A 26 -2.79 5.14 12.33
N GLN A 27 -2.96 5.70 13.51
CA GLN A 27 -2.03 5.51 14.64
C GLN A 27 -2.08 4.06 15.17
N GLU A 28 -3.26 3.46 15.24
CA GLU A 28 -3.42 2.07 15.67
C GLU A 28 -2.84 1.09 14.66
N VAL A 29 -3.00 1.36 13.36
CA VAL A 29 -2.40 0.55 12.30
C VAL A 29 -0.89 0.52 12.45
N LEU A 30 -0.25 1.67 12.56
CA LEU A 30 1.20 1.76 12.73
C LEU A 30 1.66 1.11 14.05
N ALA A 31 0.95 1.35 15.14
CA ALA A 31 1.28 0.79 16.45
C ALA A 31 1.24 -0.75 16.43
N ASN A 32 0.27 -1.33 15.72
CA ASN A 32 0.18 -2.78 15.55
C ASN A 32 1.37 -3.33 14.76
N TRP A 33 1.78 -2.66 13.69
CA TRP A 33 2.97 -3.09 12.94
C TRP A 33 4.23 -3.01 13.80
N GLN A 34 4.38 -1.97 14.60
CA GLN A 34 5.56 -1.79 15.45
C GLN A 34 5.72 -2.88 16.51
N LYS A 35 4.64 -3.59 16.85
CA LYS A 35 4.69 -4.75 17.74
C LYS A 35 5.20 -6.01 17.03
N ALA A 36 5.13 -6.06 15.71
CA ALA A 36 5.62 -7.20 14.95
C ALA A 36 7.14 -7.11 14.79
N PRO A 37 7.89 -8.20 15.10
CA PRO A 37 9.36 -8.15 15.03
C PRO A 37 9.89 -7.96 13.61
N GLU A 38 9.08 -8.28 12.61
CA GLU A 38 9.45 -8.12 11.20
C GLU A 38 9.41 -6.66 10.73
N PHE A 39 8.74 -5.79 11.48
CA PHE A 39 8.58 -4.39 11.11
C PHE A 39 9.63 -3.52 11.81
N ASN A 40 10.49 -2.89 11.02
CA ASN A 40 11.53 -2.02 11.52
C ASN A 40 11.75 -0.88 10.53
N ALA A 41 10.78 0.02 10.44
CA ALA A 41 10.84 1.17 9.55
C ALA A 41 11.34 2.41 10.30
N SER A 42 12.06 3.26 9.59
CA SER A 42 12.51 4.55 10.11
C SER A 42 11.34 5.54 10.21
N GLU A 43 11.55 6.64 10.94
CA GLU A 43 10.51 7.65 11.15
C GLU A 43 10.08 8.38 9.88
N ARG A 44 10.91 8.30 8.83
CA ARG A 44 10.61 8.88 7.53
C ARG A 44 10.92 7.87 6.45
N ALA A 45 9.91 7.11 6.04
CA ALA A 45 10.09 5.97 5.17
C ALA A 45 8.92 5.77 4.21
N ILE A 46 9.24 5.23 3.05
CA ILE A 46 8.30 4.57 2.17
C ILE A 46 8.51 3.07 2.35
N VAL A 47 7.48 2.37 2.80
CA VAL A 47 7.54 0.93 3.06
C VAL A 47 6.70 0.21 2.02
N HIS A 48 7.34 -0.60 1.20
CA HIS A 48 6.67 -1.44 0.20
C HIS A 48 6.46 -2.83 0.78
N PHE A 49 5.20 -3.23 0.89
CA PHE A 49 4.83 -4.58 1.34
C PHE A 49 4.59 -5.48 0.14
N LYS A 50 5.18 -6.66 0.15
CA LYS A 50 5.01 -7.66 -0.90
C LYS A 50 4.89 -9.06 -0.33
N GLN A 51 4.35 -9.98 -1.12
CA GLN A 51 4.32 -11.41 -0.83
C GLN A 51 5.06 -12.17 -1.94
N GLU A 52 5.75 -13.23 -1.57
CA GLU A 52 6.36 -14.11 -2.55
C GLU A 52 5.28 -14.76 -3.42
N GLY A 53 5.55 -14.87 -4.71
CA GLY A 53 4.63 -15.49 -5.66
C GLY A 53 3.39 -14.68 -6.01
N CYS A 54 3.28 -13.44 -5.53
CA CYS A 54 2.17 -12.57 -5.89
C CYS A 54 2.34 -12.01 -7.30
N HIS A 55 1.52 -12.46 -8.23
CA HIS A 55 1.56 -12.00 -9.63
C HIS A 55 1.19 -10.52 -9.79
N CYS A 56 0.48 -9.93 -8.84
CA CYS A 56 0.11 -8.52 -8.88
C CYS A 56 1.28 -7.57 -8.58
N ASN A 57 2.41 -8.07 -8.08
CA ASN A 57 3.59 -7.23 -7.83
C ASN A 57 4.07 -6.53 -9.10
N ALA A 58 4.08 -7.24 -10.22
CA ALA A 58 4.51 -6.68 -11.50
C ALA A 58 3.62 -5.53 -12.00
N VAL A 59 2.34 -5.59 -11.69
CA VAL A 59 1.34 -4.57 -12.08
C VAL A 59 1.62 -3.23 -11.40
N SER A 60 2.18 -3.26 -10.20
CA SER A 60 2.47 -2.06 -9.40
C SER A 60 3.88 -1.50 -9.59
N GLU A 61 4.73 -2.17 -10.36
CA GLU A 61 6.14 -1.80 -10.50
C GLU A 61 6.34 -0.36 -10.98
N ARG A 62 5.53 0.10 -11.91
CA ARG A 62 5.59 1.48 -12.40
C ARG A 62 5.32 2.49 -11.29
N HIS A 63 4.32 2.22 -10.44
CA HIS A 63 4.01 3.06 -9.29
C HIS A 63 5.12 3.02 -8.24
N ILE A 64 5.68 1.85 -7.99
CA ILE A 64 6.80 1.69 -7.05
C ILE A 64 7.98 2.54 -7.49
N ASN A 65 8.37 2.45 -8.76
CA ASN A 65 9.49 3.21 -9.30
C ASN A 65 9.26 4.72 -9.26
N ALA A 66 8.05 5.17 -9.59
CA ALA A 66 7.69 6.59 -9.54
C ALA A 66 7.69 7.14 -8.11
N ILE A 67 7.15 6.38 -7.15
CA ILE A 67 7.16 6.75 -5.74
C ILE A 67 8.58 6.84 -5.21
N ASN A 68 9.41 5.84 -5.51
CA ASN A 68 10.80 5.82 -5.06
C ASN A 68 11.58 7.02 -5.59
N LYS A 69 11.43 7.35 -6.86
CA LYS A 69 12.07 8.50 -7.47
C LYS A 69 11.65 9.81 -6.78
N GLN A 70 10.36 9.95 -6.53
CA GLN A 70 9.80 11.13 -5.86
C GLN A 70 10.26 11.22 -4.40
N ALA A 71 10.29 10.11 -3.69
CA ALA A 71 10.66 10.03 -2.29
C ALA A 71 12.14 10.30 -2.04
N LEU A 72 13.01 9.82 -2.92
CA LEU A 72 14.47 10.02 -2.78
C LEU A 72 14.86 11.50 -2.83
N SER A 73 14.13 12.31 -3.59
CA SER A 73 14.39 13.74 -3.66
C SER A 73 14.04 14.48 -2.35
N ASP A 74 13.33 13.81 -1.43
CA ASP A 74 12.82 14.39 -0.18
C ASP A 74 13.31 13.61 1.07
N ASN A 75 14.40 12.87 0.93
CA ASN A 75 15.09 12.16 2.01
C ASN A 75 14.26 11.08 2.74
N PHE A 76 13.34 10.43 2.05
CA PHE A 76 12.70 9.23 2.58
C PHE A 76 13.62 8.02 2.47
N ALA A 77 13.65 7.21 3.51
CA ALA A 77 14.19 5.86 3.41
C ALA A 77 13.24 4.98 2.58
N ILE A 78 13.78 4.17 1.69
CA ILE A 78 12.99 3.23 0.90
C ILE A 78 13.22 1.83 1.47
N GLU A 79 12.15 1.20 1.91
CA GLU A 79 12.20 -0.12 2.53
C GLU A 79 11.24 -1.07 1.82
N GLN A 80 11.66 -2.32 1.68
CA GLN A 80 10.81 -3.39 1.13
C GLN A 80 10.69 -4.49 2.17
N LEU A 81 9.45 -4.86 2.49
CA LEU A 81 9.15 -5.92 3.44
C LEU A 81 8.35 -7.02 2.75
N THR A 82 8.88 -8.23 2.79
CA THR A 82 8.12 -9.42 2.41
C THR A 82 7.31 -9.86 3.61
N LEU A 83 5.99 -10.00 3.43
CA LEU A 83 5.10 -10.36 4.52
C LEU A 83 5.37 -11.78 5.02
N LYS A 84 5.55 -11.90 6.32
CA LYS A 84 5.70 -13.16 7.04
C LYS A 84 5.40 -12.95 8.52
N GLY A 85 5.18 -14.05 9.24
CA GLY A 85 4.98 -14.00 10.68
C GLY A 85 3.79 -13.14 11.11
N GLN A 86 3.97 -12.36 12.15
CA GLN A 86 2.93 -11.51 12.70
C GLN A 86 2.50 -10.40 11.75
N LEU A 87 3.43 -9.85 10.97
CA LEU A 87 3.14 -8.77 10.04
C LEU A 87 2.17 -9.20 8.94
N GLN A 88 2.21 -10.46 8.53
CA GLN A 88 1.30 -10.99 7.50
C GLN A 88 -0.16 -10.88 7.92
N ALA A 89 -0.47 -11.08 9.18
CA ALA A 89 -1.83 -10.95 9.70
C ALA A 89 -2.31 -9.49 9.81
N LEU A 90 -1.39 -8.53 9.77
CA LEU A 90 -1.67 -7.11 9.97
C LEU A 90 -1.78 -6.32 8.67
N VAL A 91 -1.47 -6.94 7.53
CA VAL A 91 -1.57 -6.34 6.19
C VAL A 91 -2.52 -7.18 5.36
N PRO A 92 -3.68 -6.65 4.95
CA PRO A 92 -4.74 -7.48 4.35
C PRO A 92 -4.43 -7.99 2.96
N SER A 93 -3.69 -7.24 2.17
CA SER A 93 -3.34 -7.62 0.79
C SER A 93 -2.03 -6.96 0.35
N THR A 94 -1.44 -7.50 -0.70
CA THR A 94 -0.27 -6.93 -1.38
C THR A 94 -0.50 -6.92 -2.90
N PRO A 95 0.23 -6.09 -3.65
CA PRO A 95 1.20 -5.11 -3.20
C PRO A 95 0.54 -3.95 -2.45
N ALA A 96 1.21 -3.44 -1.44
CA ALA A 96 0.75 -2.33 -0.63
C ALA A 96 1.92 -1.41 -0.27
N VAL A 97 1.61 -0.19 0.09
CA VAL A 97 2.62 0.79 0.46
C VAL A 97 2.18 1.61 1.66
N ALA A 98 3.12 1.91 2.53
CA ALA A 98 2.95 2.85 3.61
C ALA A 98 3.89 4.04 3.44
N ILE A 99 3.41 5.22 3.77
CA ILE A 99 4.21 6.44 3.87
C ILE A 99 4.22 6.84 5.33
N ILE A 100 5.42 6.91 5.91
CA ILE A 100 5.64 7.32 7.29
C ILE A 100 6.44 8.61 7.27
N ASP A 101 5.97 9.63 7.99
CA ASP A 101 6.66 10.90 8.15
C ASP A 101 6.56 11.37 9.59
N LYS A 102 7.68 11.76 10.16
CA LYS A 102 7.77 12.18 11.56
C LYS A 102 7.23 11.15 12.55
N GLY A 103 7.44 9.88 12.25
CA GLY A 103 6.95 8.77 13.06
C GLY A 103 5.45 8.53 12.99
N GLN A 104 4.74 9.14 12.06
CA GLN A 104 3.29 8.97 11.87
C GLN A 104 2.98 8.35 10.52
N LEU A 105 1.94 7.52 10.50
CA LEU A 105 1.44 6.91 9.27
C LEU A 105 0.62 7.95 8.48
N VAL A 106 1.17 8.40 7.37
CA VAL A 106 0.53 9.38 6.47
C VAL A 106 -0.37 8.68 5.46
N TYR A 107 0.05 7.52 4.98
CA TYR A 107 -0.73 6.71 4.04
C TYR A 107 -0.48 5.23 4.28
N PHE A 108 -1.52 4.43 4.15
CA PHE A 108 -1.43 2.99 3.96
C PHE A 108 -2.53 2.50 3.05
N GLY A 109 -2.16 1.67 2.09
CA GLY A 109 -3.10 1.05 1.19
C GLY A 109 -2.44 0.53 -0.08
N PRO A 110 -3.25 0.19 -1.08
CA PRO A 110 -2.73 -0.22 -2.38
C PRO A 110 -2.14 0.96 -3.15
N TYR A 111 -1.38 0.67 -4.19
CA TYR A 111 -0.85 1.72 -5.07
C TYR A 111 -1.95 2.37 -5.91
N GLY A 112 -2.96 1.62 -6.28
CA GLY A 112 -4.08 2.09 -7.09
C GLY A 112 -5.18 1.05 -7.19
N GLU A 113 -6.17 1.31 -8.03
CA GLU A 113 -7.30 0.43 -8.28
C GLU A 113 -7.29 -0.15 -9.69
N GLY A 114 -8.12 -1.18 -9.92
CA GLY A 114 -8.30 -1.82 -11.20
C GLY A 114 -7.24 -2.87 -11.51
N ILE A 115 -7.32 -3.42 -12.70
CA ILE A 115 -6.50 -4.57 -13.12
C ILE A 115 -5.03 -4.19 -13.26
N ALA A 116 -4.75 -3.00 -13.75
CA ALA A 116 -3.41 -2.55 -14.09
C ALA A 116 -2.89 -1.43 -13.20
N CYS A 117 -3.53 -1.09 -12.10
CA CYS A 117 -3.27 0.11 -11.33
C CYS A 117 -3.18 1.34 -12.23
N SER A 118 -4.03 1.38 -13.26
CA SER A 118 -3.68 1.97 -14.50
C SER A 118 -4.25 3.31 -14.63
N GLN A 119 -4.04 4.29 -14.81
CA GLN A 119 -4.64 5.46 -15.47
C GLN A 119 -4.40 6.80 -14.79
N THR A 120 -3.95 6.78 -13.55
CA THR A 120 -3.66 8.01 -12.81
C THR A 120 -2.40 7.81 -11.99
N ASN A 121 -2.02 8.84 -11.26
CA ASN A 121 -0.84 8.79 -10.39
C ASN A 121 -1.00 7.86 -9.17
N GLY A 122 -2.13 7.21 -8.99
CA GLY A 122 -2.37 6.34 -7.84
C GLY A 122 -2.54 7.08 -6.51
N PHE A 123 -3.05 6.37 -5.51
CA PHE A 123 -3.34 6.96 -4.20
C PHE A 123 -2.09 7.43 -3.47
N ALA A 124 -1.09 6.56 -3.39
CA ALA A 124 0.13 6.84 -2.63
C ALA A 124 0.92 8.01 -3.22
N GLN A 125 1.00 8.10 -4.55
CA GLN A 125 1.69 9.18 -5.23
C GLN A 125 1.00 10.53 -4.98
N THR A 126 -0.34 10.55 -4.98
CA THR A 126 -1.13 11.74 -4.68
C THR A 126 -0.89 12.21 -3.25
N VAL A 127 -0.90 11.31 -2.28
CA VAL A 127 -0.65 11.63 -0.88
C VAL A 127 0.79 12.16 -0.69
N LEU A 128 1.76 11.51 -1.32
CA LEU A 128 3.15 11.95 -1.25
C LEU A 128 3.34 13.34 -1.86
N SER A 129 2.72 13.61 -3.01
CA SER A 129 2.73 14.95 -3.61
C SER A 129 2.12 16.00 -2.69
N ASN A 130 1.01 15.69 -2.06
CA ASN A 130 0.36 16.60 -1.12
C ASN A 130 1.24 16.87 0.11
N LEU A 131 1.86 15.83 0.64
CA LEU A 131 2.78 15.95 1.77
C LEU A 131 3.96 16.86 1.43
N GLN A 132 4.52 16.73 0.23
CA GLN A 132 5.63 17.56 -0.24
C GLN A 132 5.23 19.02 -0.45
N LYS A 133 3.96 19.31 -0.68
CA LYS A 133 3.40 20.67 -0.76
C LYS A 133 2.99 21.23 0.59
N GLY A 134 3.18 20.49 1.67
CA GLY A 134 2.83 20.91 3.03
C GLY A 134 1.41 20.57 3.45
N TYR A 135 0.68 19.78 2.69
CA TYR A 135 -0.66 19.31 3.07
C TYR A 135 -0.54 18.00 3.85
N ALA A 136 -0.96 18.01 5.09
CA ALA A 136 -1.01 16.81 5.92
C ALA A 136 -2.33 16.07 5.69
N ALA A 137 -2.25 14.79 5.36
CA ALA A 137 -3.40 13.90 5.32
C ALA A 137 -2.97 12.56 5.90
N ASN A 138 -3.82 11.95 6.72
CA ASN A 138 -3.60 10.60 7.24
C ASN A 138 -4.69 9.72 6.64
N LEU A 139 -4.32 8.89 5.67
CA LEU A 139 -5.27 8.11 4.89
C LEU A 139 -4.93 6.64 4.94
N VAL A 140 -5.88 5.82 5.39
CA VAL A 140 -5.83 4.37 5.26
C VAL A 140 -6.92 3.95 4.28
N VAL A 141 -6.54 3.36 3.16
CA VAL A 141 -7.47 2.92 2.13
C VAL A 141 -7.79 1.46 2.34
N SER A 142 -9.04 1.16 2.68
CA SER A 142 -9.50 -0.21 2.90
C SER A 142 -10.46 -0.71 1.82
N ASP A 143 -11.23 0.15 1.20
CA ASP A 143 -12.33 -0.19 0.29
C ASP A 143 -11.96 -0.24 -1.19
N ALA A 144 -10.69 -0.21 -1.52
CA ALA A 144 -10.21 -0.30 -2.89
C ALA A 144 -10.41 -1.70 -3.49
N LYS A 145 -10.60 -1.77 -4.80
CA LYS A 145 -10.69 -3.01 -5.58
C LYS A 145 -9.67 -3.00 -6.70
N GLY A 146 -8.95 -4.09 -6.86
CA GLY A 146 -7.92 -4.19 -7.89
C GLY A 146 -7.23 -5.54 -7.92
N CYS A 147 -6.04 -5.57 -8.53
CA CYS A 147 -5.20 -6.76 -8.55
C CYS A 147 -4.41 -6.82 -7.23
N TYR A 148 -4.88 -7.63 -6.30
CA TYR A 148 -4.24 -7.82 -4.99
C TYR A 148 -4.15 -9.31 -4.66
N CYS A 149 -3.10 -9.67 -3.92
CA CYS A 149 -2.97 -10.98 -3.31
C CYS A 149 -3.34 -10.86 -1.84
N GLN A 150 -4.46 -11.45 -1.46
CA GLN A 150 -4.94 -11.42 -0.08
C GLN A 150 -4.05 -12.30 0.81
N THR A 151 -3.85 -11.87 2.04
CA THR A 151 -3.04 -12.60 3.02
C THR A 151 -3.82 -13.67 3.77
#